data_0920571de6f39c85576c7f3b86b7c102
#
_entry.id   0920571de6f39c85576c7f3b86b7c102
#
_cell.length_a   1.000
_cell.length_b   1.000
_cell.length_c   1.000
_cell.angle_alpha   90.00
_cell.angle_beta   90.00
_cell.angle_gamma   90.00
#
_symmetry.space_group_name_H-M   'P 1'
#
loop_
_entity.id
_entity.type
_entity.pdbx_description
1 polymer ?
#
loop_
_entity_poly.entity_id
_entity_poly.type
_entity_poly.pdbx_seq_one_letter_code
_entity_poly.pdbx_strand_id
1 'polypeptide(L)'
;MIVRFDEISDDARIWIYQSNKLFSNDQIKIIKNRIQDFLNSWTSHGNELKVASKIKYCYFIIIALDQNTSLASGCSIDKMVHFIKNLENEFGVRLLDRLDISYKINNEIFISNLKDFKDKILEKKIDNTTIVFNNLINLKSDLTNCWEIPLSKSWHKQLIK
;
A
#
# COMPACT_ATOMS: atom_id res chain seq x y z
N MET A 1 15.15 -2.22 14.05
CA MET A 1 15.16 -0.77 14.41
C MET A 1 14.13 -0.04 13.58
N ILE A 2 13.17 0.60 14.23
CA ILE A 2 12.14 1.41 13.56
C ILE A 2 12.67 2.84 13.40
N VAL A 3 12.63 3.36 12.18
CA VAL A 3 12.98 4.75 11.88
C VAL A 3 11.77 5.49 11.30
N ARG A 4 11.87 6.81 11.20
CA ARG A 4 10.83 7.58 10.53
C ARG A 4 10.81 7.28 9.04
N PHE A 5 9.63 7.37 8.42
CA PHE A 5 9.49 7.03 7.00
C PHE A 5 10.31 7.95 6.08
N ASP A 6 10.47 9.21 6.45
CA ASP A 6 11.30 10.16 5.70
C ASP A 6 12.82 9.93 5.87
N GLU A 7 13.23 9.21 6.94
CA GLU A 7 14.63 8.90 7.23
C GLU A 7 15.12 7.59 6.64
N ILE A 8 14.20 6.67 6.26
CA ILE A 8 14.60 5.41 5.64
C ILE A 8 15.09 5.65 4.22
N SER A 9 16.05 4.85 3.75
CA SER A 9 16.67 5.00 2.43
C SER A 9 15.64 5.07 1.30
N ASP A 10 15.95 5.85 0.25
CA ASP A 10 15.08 5.97 -0.93
C ASP A 10 15.03 4.68 -1.76
N ASP A 11 16.04 3.82 -1.67
CA ASP A 11 16.06 2.50 -2.28
C ASP A 11 15.45 1.41 -1.38
N ALA A 12 14.85 1.79 -0.24
CA ALA A 12 14.14 0.86 0.60
C ALA A 12 13.04 0.14 -0.17
N ARG A 13 12.94 -1.17 0.04
CA ARG A 13 11.84 -1.97 -0.48
C ARG A 13 10.55 -1.60 0.25
N ILE A 14 9.46 -1.46 -0.49
CA ILE A 14 8.15 -1.17 0.10
C ILE A 14 7.11 -2.21 -0.28
N TRP A 15 6.12 -2.34 0.60
CA TRP A 15 4.88 -3.08 0.37
C TRP A 15 3.72 -2.13 0.65
N ILE A 16 2.79 -2.04 -0.29
CA ILE A 16 1.60 -1.20 -0.20
C ILE A 16 0.38 -2.09 -0.02
N TYR A 17 -0.35 -1.88 1.06
CA TYR A 17 -1.61 -2.57 1.35
C TYR A 17 -2.74 -1.55 1.33
N GLN A 18 -3.67 -1.74 0.42
CA GLN A 18 -4.79 -0.85 0.18
C GLN A 18 -6.03 -1.36 0.88
N SER A 19 -6.65 -0.52 1.72
CA SER A 19 -7.95 -0.83 2.31
C SER A 19 -9.07 -0.54 1.32
N ASN A 20 -10.09 -1.40 1.30
CA ASN A 20 -11.31 -1.15 0.54
C ASN A 20 -12.24 -0.13 1.20
N LYS A 21 -11.98 0.25 2.46
CA LYS A 21 -12.75 1.21 3.24
C LYS A 21 -11.83 2.25 3.85
N LEU A 22 -12.31 3.48 3.95
CA LEU A 22 -11.62 4.57 4.64
C LEU A 22 -11.45 4.22 6.12
N PHE A 23 -10.22 4.34 6.63
CA PHE A 23 -9.98 4.23 8.06
C PHE A 23 -10.37 5.53 8.76
N SER A 24 -11.10 5.41 9.88
CA SER A 24 -11.34 6.54 10.79
C SER A 24 -10.06 6.95 11.52
N ASN A 25 -10.05 8.15 12.09
CA ASN A 25 -8.91 8.63 12.88
C ASN A 25 -8.61 7.70 14.07
N ASP A 26 -9.64 7.18 14.74
CA ASP A 26 -9.47 6.25 15.86
C ASP A 26 -8.89 4.91 15.39
N GLN A 27 -9.36 4.38 14.26
CA GLN A 27 -8.79 3.17 13.66
C GLN A 27 -7.32 3.37 13.29
N ILE A 28 -6.96 4.51 12.70
CA ILE A 28 -5.57 4.81 12.33
C ILE A 28 -4.65 4.79 13.54
N LYS A 29 -5.07 5.33 14.69
CA LYS A 29 -4.29 5.29 15.94
C LYS A 29 -4.03 3.84 16.37
N ILE A 30 -5.05 3.01 16.35
CA ILE A 30 -4.93 1.59 16.73
C ILE A 30 -4.04 0.85 15.73
N ILE A 31 -4.24 1.06 14.44
CA ILE A 31 -3.43 0.43 13.37
C ILE A 31 -1.95 0.81 13.51
N LYS A 32 -1.65 2.08 13.78
CA LYS A 32 -0.26 2.54 14.01
C LYS A 32 0.39 1.79 15.16
N ASN A 33 -0.32 1.60 16.27
CA ASN A 33 0.19 0.85 17.41
C ASN A 33 0.43 -0.63 17.04
N ARG A 34 -0.50 -1.26 16.33
CA ARG A 34 -0.34 -2.64 15.86
C ARG A 34 0.87 -2.79 14.93
N ILE A 35 1.05 -1.85 14.00
CA ILE A 35 2.20 -1.84 13.09
C ILE A 35 3.50 -1.69 13.89
N GLN A 36 3.54 -0.79 14.86
CA GLN A 36 4.73 -0.59 15.68
C GLN A 36 5.10 -1.85 16.46
N ASP A 37 4.13 -2.51 17.08
CA ASP A 37 4.35 -3.77 17.81
C ASP A 37 4.88 -4.86 16.86
N PHE A 38 4.29 -4.99 15.68
CA PHE A 38 4.77 -5.94 14.67
C PHE A 38 6.21 -5.62 14.24
N LEU A 39 6.50 -4.38 13.87
CA LEU A 39 7.81 -3.97 13.38
C LEU A 39 8.92 -4.13 14.43
N ASN A 40 8.60 -3.92 15.71
CA ASN A 40 9.55 -4.15 16.82
C ASN A 40 10.00 -5.59 16.91
N SER A 41 9.17 -6.55 16.53
CA SER A 41 9.47 -7.98 16.59
C SER A 41 9.86 -8.59 15.24
N TRP A 42 9.77 -7.80 14.16
CA TRP A 42 10.00 -8.31 12.80
C TRP A 42 11.49 -8.46 12.52
N THR A 43 11.91 -9.69 12.25
CA THR A 43 13.29 -10.05 12.00
C THR A 43 13.40 -10.92 10.74
N SER A 44 14.61 -10.98 10.19
CA SER A 44 14.96 -11.92 9.12
C SER A 44 16.14 -12.78 9.56
N HIS A 45 15.94 -14.11 9.62
CA HIS A 45 16.96 -15.06 10.11
C HIS A 45 17.56 -14.66 11.47
N GLY A 46 16.72 -14.10 12.37
CA GLY A 46 17.15 -13.64 13.68
C GLY A 46 17.86 -12.27 13.69
N ASN A 47 18.07 -11.66 12.54
CA ASN A 47 18.65 -10.34 12.43
C ASN A 47 17.60 -9.24 12.51
N GLU A 48 17.92 -8.18 13.24
CA GLU A 48 17.07 -6.98 13.29
C GLU A 48 17.00 -6.32 11.92
N LEU A 49 15.79 -5.87 11.56
CA LEU A 49 15.54 -5.16 10.31
C LEU A 49 15.42 -3.65 10.59
N LYS A 50 15.97 -2.83 9.69
CA LYS A 50 15.74 -1.38 9.71
C LYS A 50 14.51 -1.08 8.87
N VAL A 51 13.45 -0.61 9.52
CA VAL A 51 12.10 -0.55 8.95
C VAL A 51 11.41 0.78 9.25
N ALA A 52 10.44 1.10 8.41
CA ALA A 52 9.56 2.23 8.60
C ALA A 52 8.14 1.89 8.13
N SER A 53 7.17 2.67 8.55
CA SER A 53 5.81 2.54 8.05
C SER A 53 5.16 3.91 7.89
N LYS A 54 4.14 3.95 7.03
CA LYS A 54 3.33 5.14 6.80
C LYS A 54 1.91 4.72 6.45
N ILE A 55 0.92 5.44 6.98
CA ILE A 55 -0.47 5.36 6.50
C ILE A 55 -0.71 6.60 5.64
N LYS A 56 -1.09 6.38 4.40
CA LYS A 56 -1.32 7.46 3.42
C LYS A 56 -2.79 7.51 3.03
N TYR A 57 -3.33 8.72 2.96
CA TYR A 57 -4.71 8.98 2.54
C TYR A 57 -5.80 8.23 3.35
N CYS A 58 -5.49 7.72 4.53
CA CYS A 58 -6.38 6.89 5.34
C CYS A 58 -6.86 5.59 4.65
N TYR A 59 -6.21 5.18 3.57
CA TYR A 59 -6.49 3.96 2.81
C TYR A 59 -5.30 3.03 2.68
N PHE A 60 -4.07 3.55 2.68
CA PHE A 60 -2.89 2.77 2.32
C PHE A 60 -1.97 2.60 3.51
N ILE A 61 -1.64 1.36 3.82
CA ILE A 61 -0.58 1.01 4.75
C ILE A 61 0.68 0.72 3.93
N ILE A 62 1.74 1.46 4.17
CA ILE A 62 3.02 1.28 3.48
C ILE A 62 4.06 0.84 4.51
N ILE A 63 4.68 -0.31 4.28
CA ILE A 63 5.79 -0.83 5.10
C ILE A 63 7.05 -0.77 4.26
N ALA A 64 8.12 -0.24 4.83
CA ALA A 64 9.41 -0.08 4.17
C ALA A 64 10.51 -0.83 4.92
N LEU A 65 11.42 -1.46 4.17
CA LEU A 65 12.59 -2.17 4.67
C LEU A 65 13.84 -1.67 3.98
N ASP A 66 14.82 -1.23 4.75
CA ASP A 66 16.13 -0.88 4.23
C ASP A 66 16.93 -2.15 3.92
N GLN A 67 17.06 -2.45 2.63
CA GLN A 67 17.76 -3.64 2.16
C GLN A 67 19.29 -3.55 2.26
N ASN A 68 19.83 -2.36 2.54
CA ASN A 68 21.28 -2.18 2.73
C ASN A 68 21.74 -2.77 4.07
N THR A 69 20.83 -2.93 5.03
CA THR A 69 21.15 -3.52 6.34
C THR A 69 20.84 -5.01 6.39
N SER A 70 19.68 -5.43 5.89
CA SER A 70 19.28 -6.84 5.82
C SER A 70 18.16 -7.03 4.81
N LEU A 71 18.19 -8.16 4.11
CA LEU A 71 17.16 -8.54 3.16
C LEU A 71 15.98 -9.22 3.87
N ALA A 72 14.78 -9.00 3.34
CA ALA A 72 13.61 -9.78 3.75
C ALA A 72 13.76 -11.22 3.26
N SER A 73 13.54 -12.17 4.18
CA SER A 73 13.40 -13.59 3.83
C SER A 73 11.96 -13.93 3.47
N GLY A 74 11.75 -15.07 2.80
CA GLY A 74 10.39 -15.58 2.55
C GLY A 74 9.59 -15.72 3.85
N CYS A 75 10.21 -16.23 4.91
CA CYS A 75 9.60 -16.38 6.23
C CYS A 75 9.21 -15.02 6.84
N SER A 76 10.06 -13.99 6.70
CA SER A 76 9.73 -12.64 7.22
C SER A 76 8.61 -11.99 6.44
N ILE A 77 8.55 -12.20 5.14
CA ILE A 77 7.43 -11.71 4.29
C ILE A 77 6.13 -12.42 4.68
N ASP A 78 6.16 -13.73 4.90
CA ASP A 78 4.98 -14.49 5.34
C ASP A 78 4.45 -13.98 6.69
N LYS A 79 5.33 -13.65 7.63
CA LYS A 79 4.94 -13.03 8.91
C LYS A 79 4.24 -11.69 8.71
N MET A 80 4.73 -10.88 7.78
CA MET A 80 4.09 -9.60 7.45
C MET A 80 2.71 -9.83 6.83
N VAL A 81 2.57 -10.75 5.89
CA VAL A 81 1.27 -11.08 5.28
C VAL A 81 0.30 -11.58 6.35
N HIS A 82 0.75 -12.42 7.28
CA HIS A 82 -0.07 -12.89 8.40
C HIS A 82 -0.52 -11.73 9.31
N PHE A 83 0.39 -10.81 9.59
CA PHE A 83 0.05 -9.59 10.35
C PHE A 83 -1.03 -8.75 9.64
N ILE A 84 -0.89 -8.53 8.33
CA ILE A 84 -1.90 -7.80 7.54
C ILE A 84 -3.25 -8.52 7.55
N LYS A 85 -3.24 -9.86 7.48
CA LYS A 85 -4.47 -10.67 7.61
C LYS A 85 -5.15 -10.44 8.96
N ASN A 86 -4.39 -10.34 10.03
CA ASN A 86 -4.94 -10.05 11.35
C ASN A 86 -5.58 -8.65 11.39
N LEU A 87 -4.98 -7.65 10.72
CA LEU A 87 -5.59 -6.33 10.59
C LEU A 87 -6.91 -6.38 9.81
N GLU A 88 -6.97 -7.16 8.72
CA GLU A 88 -8.21 -7.38 7.97
C GLU A 88 -9.33 -7.88 8.88
N ASN A 89 -9.03 -8.89 9.70
CA ASN A 89 -10.00 -9.49 10.61
C ASN A 89 -10.42 -8.52 11.73
N GLU A 90 -9.47 -7.79 12.29
CA GLU A 90 -9.74 -6.85 13.40
C GLU A 90 -10.60 -5.66 12.95
N PHE A 91 -10.38 -5.13 11.75
CA PHE A 91 -11.05 -3.92 11.27
C PHE A 91 -12.15 -4.18 10.24
N GLY A 92 -12.37 -5.42 9.86
CA GLY A 92 -13.42 -5.76 8.88
C GLY A 92 -13.19 -5.13 7.51
N VAL A 93 -11.94 -5.11 7.04
CA VAL A 93 -11.54 -4.53 5.75
C VAL A 93 -10.78 -5.55 4.92
N ARG A 94 -10.67 -5.30 3.60
CA ARG A 94 -9.77 -6.03 2.72
C ARG A 94 -8.50 -5.21 2.52
N LEU A 95 -7.34 -5.84 2.72
CA LEU A 95 -6.01 -5.25 2.55
C LEU A 95 -5.14 -6.07 1.58
N LEU A 96 -5.45 -7.35 1.43
CA LEU A 96 -4.70 -8.29 0.60
C LEU A 96 -5.32 -8.51 -0.77
N ASP A 97 -6.56 -8.04 -0.99
CA ASP A 97 -7.24 -8.16 -2.27
C ASP A 97 -6.66 -7.15 -3.27
N ARG A 98 -5.98 -7.66 -4.29
CA ARG A 98 -5.35 -6.85 -5.34
C ARG A 98 -6.27 -6.57 -6.52
N LEU A 99 -7.52 -7.01 -6.47
CA LEU A 99 -8.51 -6.79 -7.51
C LEU A 99 -9.24 -5.44 -7.34
N ASP A 100 -9.20 -4.86 -6.16
CA ASP A 100 -9.74 -3.52 -5.93
C ASP A 100 -8.80 -2.46 -6.55
N ILE A 101 -9.39 -1.52 -7.27
CA ILE A 101 -8.67 -0.47 -8.00
C ILE A 101 -8.92 0.87 -7.31
N SER A 102 -7.85 1.60 -7.05
CA SER A 102 -7.90 2.93 -6.46
C SER A 102 -7.56 4.00 -7.48
N TYR A 103 -8.32 5.08 -7.44
CA TYR A 103 -8.16 6.21 -8.37
C TYR A 103 -8.64 7.50 -7.73
N LYS A 104 -8.30 8.64 -8.35
CA LYS A 104 -8.73 9.98 -7.93
C LYS A 104 -9.59 10.65 -8.97
N ILE A 105 -10.67 11.27 -8.53
CA ILE A 105 -11.45 12.23 -9.30
C ILE A 105 -11.61 13.48 -8.43
N ASN A 106 -11.19 14.65 -8.94
CA ASN A 106 -11.24 15.91 -8.21
C ASN A 106 -10.59 15.84 -6.81
N ASN A 107 -9.42 15.21 -6.74
CA ASN A 107 -8.66 14.97 -5.50
C ASN A 107 -9.35 14.08 -4.47
N GLU A 108 -10.49 13.50 -4.77
CA GLU A 108 -11.15 12.51 -3.94
C GLU A 108 -10.75 11.11 -4.38
N ILE A 109 -10.47 10.23 -3.40
CA ILE A 109 -10.04 8.86 -3.63
C ILE A 109 -11.24 7.93 -3.63
N PHE A 110 -11.30 7.08 -4.65
CA PHE A 110 -12.31 6.03 -4.80
C PHE A 110 -11.64 4.68 -4.88
N ILE A 111 -12.29 3.68 -4.28
CA ILE A 111 -11.90 2.27 -4.37
C ILE A 111 -13.05 1.53 -5.04
N SER A 112 -12.78 0.88 -6.14
CA SER A 112 -13.79 0.14 -6.91
C SER A 112 -13.31 -1.28 -7.21
N ASN A 113 -14.25 -2.23 -7.30
CA ASN A 113 -13.95 -3.50 -7.92
C ASN A 113 -13.74 -3.32 -9.45
N LEU A 114 -13.25 -4.35 -10.11
CA LEU A 114 -12.93 -4.29 -11.54
C LEU A 114 -14.16 -3.98 -12.40
N LYS A 115 -15.32 -4.57 -12.07
CA LYS A 115 -16.56 -4.35 -12.82
C LYS A 115 -16.99 -2.89 -12.76
N ASP A 116 -17.07 -2.30 -11.57
CA ASP A 116 -17.49 -0.91 -11.38
C ASP A 116 -16.50 0.06 -12.03
N PHE A 117 -15.20 -0.27 -11.98
CA PHE A 117 -14.17 0.52 -12.64
C PHE A 117 -14.36 0.52 -14.17
N LYS A 118 -14.60 -0.64 -14.77
CA LYS A 118 -14.90 -0.77 -16.21
C LYS A 118 -16.18 -0.05 -16.61
N ASP A 119 -17.23 -0.13 -15.79
CA ASP A 119 -18.48 0.58 -16.03
C ASP A 119 -18.25 2.10 -16.08
N LYS A 120 -17.43 2.63 -15.18
CA LYS A 120 -17.08 4.06 -15.17
C LYS A 120 -16.24 4.48 -16.38
N ILE A 121 -15.43 3.59 -16.92
CA ILE A 121 -14.74 3.83 -18.19
C ILE A 121 -15.74 3.95 -19.33
N LEU A 122 -16.71 3.03 -19.42
CA LEU A 122 -17.77 3.06 -20.43
C LEU A 122 -18.65 4.33 -20.32
N GLU A 123 -18.92 4.77 -19.10
CA GLU A 123 -19.67 6.00 -18.80
C GLU A 123 -18.84 7.28 -19.02
N LYS A 124 -17.58 7.16 -19.42
CA LYS A 124 -16.62 8.26 -19.61
C LYS A 124 -16.34 9.08 -18.34
N LYS A 125 -16.56 8.51 -17.16
CA LYS A 125 -16.18 9.10 -15.87
C LYS A 125 -14.71 8.86 -15.54
N ILE A 126 -14.12 7.81 -16.10
CA ILE A 126 -12.69 7.45 -16.02
C ILE A 126 -12.16 7.37 -17.44
N ASP A 127 -11.01 7.99 -17.67
CA ASP A 127 -10.30 7.98 -18.95
C ASP A 127 -8.79 7.85 -18.77
N ASN A 128 -8.04 7.99 -19.85
CA ASN A 128 -6.58 7.89 -19.85
C ASN A 128 -5.87 8.92 -18.96
N THR A 129 -6.53 10.03 -18.61
CA THR A 129 -5.96 11.11 -17.78
C THR A 129 -6.28 10.94 -16.30
N THR A 130 -7.22 10.05 -15.95
CA THR A 130 -7.59 9.79 -14.56
C THR A 130 -6.40 9.28 -13.78
N ILE A 131 -6.13 9.87 -12.62
CA ILE A 131 -5.05 9.43 -11.74
C ILE A 131 -5.45 8.11 -11.07
N VAL A 132 -4.60 7.11 -11.19
CA VAL A 132 -4.73 5.81 -10.53
C VAL A 132 -3.53 5.57 -9.61
N PHE A 133 -3.69 4.67 -8.65
CA PHE A 133 -2.60 4.26 -7.76
C PHE A 133 -1.97 2.97 -8.28
N ASN A 134 -0.72 3.06 -8.73
CA ASN A 134 0.06 1.90 -9.16
C ASN A 134 0.70 1.22 -7.94
N ASN A 135 -0.03 0.34 -7.29
CA ASN A 135 0.45 -0.38 -6.10
C ASN A 135 1.48 -1.48 -6.41
N LEU A 136 1.88 -1.65 -7.67
CA LEU A 136 2.92 -2.61 -8.07
C LEU A 136 4.34 -2.07 -7.87
N ILE A 137 4.51 -0.78 -7.57
CA ILE A 137 5.81 -0.23 -7.22
C ILE A 137 6.36 -0.93 -5.97
N ASN A 138 7.69 -1.09 -5.89
CA ASN A 138 8.34 -1.81 -4.81
C ASN A 138 9.53 -1.07 -4.19
N LEU A 139 9.81 0.16 -4.64
CA LEU A 139 10.84 1.03 -4.06
C LEU A 139 10.24 2.31 -3.50
N LYS A 140 10.76 2.76 -2.37
CA LYS A 140 10.30 4.02 -1.76
C LYS A 140 10.41 5.21 -2.72
N SER A 141 11.49 5.29 -3.51
CA SER A 141 11.70 6.36 -4.49
C SER A 141 10.58 6.44 -5.53
N ASP A 142 9.92 5.33 -5.86
CA ASP A 142 8.84 5.29 -6.84
C ASP A 142 7.53 5.93 -6.33
N LEU A 143 7.40 6.12 -5.02
CA LEU A 143 6.20 6.76 -4.45
C LEU A 143 5.98 8.19 -4.98
N THR A 144 7.05 8.89 -5.30
CA THR A 144 6.97 10.30 -5.74
C THR A 144 6.44 10.43 -7.16
N ASN A 145 6.90 9.58 -8.10
CA ASN A 145 6.63 9.76 -9.53
C ASN A 145 5.92 8.59 -10.21
N CYS A 146 5.82 7.43 -9.56
CA CYS A 146 5.32 6.19 -10.18
C CYS A 146 4.08 5.61 -9.50
N TRP A 147 3.65 6.15 -8.38
CA TRP A 147 2.51 5.64 -7.62
C TRP A 147 1.19 6.26 -8.06
N GLU A 148 1.05 7.59 -7.93
CA GLU A 148 -0.12 8.35 -8.38
C GLU A 148 0.16 8.86 -9.79
N ILE A 149 -0.34 8.16 -10.80
CA ILE A 149 -0.01 8.44 -12.21
C ILE A 149 -1.27 8.35 -13.07
N PRO A 150 -1.27 9.03 -14.24
CA PRO A 150 -2.36 8.87 -15.21
C PRO A 150 -2.54 7.40 -15.61
N LEU A 151 -3.79 7.00 -15.80
CA LEU A 151 -4.16 5.64 -16.19
C LEU A 151 -3.36 5.17 -17.43
N SER A 152 -3.14 6.05 -18.40
CA SER A 152 -2.37 5.75 -19.61
C SER A 152 -0.91 5.37 -19.36
N LYS A 153 -0.36 5.75 -18.20
CA LYS A 153 1.03 5.43 -17.78
C LYS A 153 1.12 4.28 -16.79
N SER A 154 -0.02 3.70 -16.40
CA SER A 154 -0.08 2.60 -15.45
C SER A 154 -0.47 1.29 -16.14
N TRP A 155 -0.25 0.15 -15.45
CA TRP A 155 -0.73 -1.14 -15.91
C TRP A 155 -2.26 -1.16 -16.14
N HIS A 156 -3.00 -0.25 -15.48
CA HIS A 156 -4.45 -0.09 -15.61
C HIS A 156 -4.89 0.22 -17.05
N LYS A 157 -4.00 0.72 -17.90
CA LYS A 157 -4.31 0.98 -19.33
C LYS A 157 -4.82 -0.26 -20.05
N GLN A 158 -4.44 -1.46 -19.58
CA GLN A 158 -4.91 -2.73 -20.14
C GLN A 158 -6.42 -2.94 -19.92
N LEU A 159 -7.02 -2.19 -19.00
CA LEU A 159 -8.44 -2.27 -18.68
C LEU A 159 -9.31 -1.42 -19.62
N ILE A 160 -8.69 -0.48 -20.35
CA ILE A 160 -9.32 0.32 -21.39
C ILE A 160 -9.13 -0.36 -22.74
N LYS A 161 -9.99 -1.28 -23.06
CA LYS A 161 -10.04 -1.95 -24.37
C LYS A 161 -11.47 -2.04 -24.87
#